data_b1789e4f04d88c851a78c2d50222128a
#
_entry.id   b1789e4f04d88c851a78c2d50222128a
#
_cell.length_a   1.000
_cell.length_b   1.000
_cell.length_c   1.000
_cell.angle_alpha   90.00
_cell.angle_beta   90.00
_cell.angle_gamma   90.00
#
_symmetry.space_group_name_H-M   'P 1'
#
loop_
_entity.id
_entity.type
_entity.pdbx_description
1 polymer ?
#
loop_
_entity_poly.entity_id
_entity_poly.type
_entity_poly.pdbx_seq_one_letter_code
_entity_poly.pdbx_strand_id
1 'polypeptide(L)'
;MTASSEIRPESVLLYCRPGFEKECTADIIEQAGLLGVYGYVKAAEGGGFVRFMPQGEGACERLRQNLRFGDLMFARQLLYVFGSDEGLPAEDRLTPLMDIIRTSGLRFSELFLETADTNEAKSISVFLRKFALPLRLSLEREQLLGNRHLPRLHVFFLSATSVCVGLSNVSDASPWLMGIPRLKFPRGAPSRSTLKLDEAFQVFVQLPDQDLRPGMTAVDLGAAPGGWTWQLVHRHIRTIAVDNGAMDPALLDSGIVEHLRTDGFRYRPVKPVDWLVCDMVEQPLRIAALMADWLAQGYCRHALFNLKLPMKKRYECVQQSRELIASRLIQANRRYRLEFRQLYHDRAEITGYAVCLDG
;
A
#
# COMPACT_ATOMS: atom_id res chain seq x y z
N MET A 1 10.79 40.34 10.10
CA MET A 1 10.93 38.95 10.46
C MET A 1 9.53 38.43 10.80
N THR A 2 8.79 37.98 9.82
CA THR A 2 7.48 37.36 10.01
C THR A 2 7.73 35.88 10.43
N ALA A 3 7.35 35.56 11.66
CA ALA A 3 7.30 34.20 12.13
C ALA A 3 6.41 33.41 11.12
N SER A 4 6.98 32.53 10.33
CA SER A 4 6.21 31.57 9.58
C SER A 4 5.44 30.76 10.61
N SER A 5 4.12 30.87 10.62
CA SER A 5 3.26 30.03 11.44
C SER A 5 3.48 28.58 10.96
N GLU A 6 4.39 27.89 11.64
CA GLU A 6 4.56 26.45 11.41
C GLU A 6 3.25 25.77 11.74
N ILE A 7 2.65 25.14 10.75
CA ILE A 7 1.50 24.25 10.99
C ILE A 7 1.93 23.22 12.03
N ARG A 8 1.08 23.06 13.04
CA ARG A 8 1.22 21.99 14.03
C ARG A 8 0.11 20.95 13.76
N PRO A 9 0.42 19.87 13.08
CA PRO A 9 -0.56 18.78 12.93
C PRO A 9 -0.98 18.26 14.30
N GLU A 10 -2.26 17.94 14.42
CA GLU A 10 -2.87 17.47 15.67
C GLU A 10 -2.90 15.94 15.77
N SER A 11 -2.96 15.27 14.63
CA SER A 11 -3.11 13.83 14.56
C SER A 11 -2.66 13.28 13.21
N VAL A 12 -2.53 11.95 13.17
CA VAL A 12 -2.23 11.20 11.94
C VAL A 12 -3.46 10.39 11.56
N LEU A 13 -3.96 10.56 10.35
CA LEU A 13 -5.05 9.77 9.80
C LEU A 13 -4.47 8.78 8.79
N LEU A 14 -4.82 7.50 8.95
CA LEU A 14 -4.39 6.42 8.06
C LEU A 14 -5.62 5.76 7.44
N TYR A 15 -5.64 5.64 6.12
CA TYR A 15 -6.65 4.84 5.46
C TYR A 15 -6.24 3.39 5.48
N CYS A 16 -7.16 2.51 5.72
CA CYS A 16 -6.92 1.08 5.71
C CYS A 16 -8.07 0.33 5.01
N ARG A 17 -7.94 -0.97 4.88
CA ARG A 17 -9.04 -1.81 4.44
C ARG A 17 -10.09 -1.90 5.55
N PRO A 18 -11.40 -1.73 5.25
CA PRO A 18 -12.47 -2.00 6.22
C PRO A 18 -12.35 -3.42 6.80
N GLY A 19 -12.40 -3.54 8.14
CA GLY A 19 -12.19 -4.78 8.89
C GLY A 19 -10.73 -5.07 9.24
N PHE A 20 -9.80 -4.13 8.95
CA PHE A 20 -8.39 -4.19 9.33
C PHE A 20 -7.92 -3.01 10.17
N GLU A 21 -8.86 -2.31 10.79
CA GLU A 21 -8.56 -1.16 11.66
C GLU A 21 -7.72 -1.56 12.87
N LYS A 22 -7.89 -2.79 13.39
CA LYS A 22 -7.10 -3.31 14.52
C LYS A 22 -5.65 -3.51 14.13
N GLU A 23 -5.41 -4.08 12.96
CA GLU A 23 -4.07 -4.29 12.41
C GLU A 23 -3.39 -2.96 12.08
N CYS A 24 -4.10 -2.02 11.46
CA CYS A 24 -3.60 -0.68 11.19
C CYS A 24 -3.32 0.12 12.48
N THR A 25 -4.12 -0.10 13.53
CA THR A 25 -3.89 0.46 14.87
C THR A 25 -2.60 -0.08 15.49
N ALA A 26 -2.40 -1.40 15.45
CA ALA A 26 -1.19 -2.03 15.99
C ALA A 26 0.05 -1.52 15.24
N ASP A 27 -0.05 -1.42 13.93
CA ASP A 27 1.01 -0.95 13.04
C ASP A 27 1.46 0.48 13.39
N ILE A 28 0.54 1.44 13.44
CA ILE A 28 0.91 2.84 13.77
C ILE A 28 1.42 2.99 15.22
N ILE A 29 0.86 2.24 16.18
CA ILE A 29 1.33 2.28 17.57
C ILE A 29 2.77 1.78 17.67
N GLU A 30 3.10 0.69 16.99
CA GLU A 30 4.46 0.14 16.97
C GLU A 30 5.42 1.11 16.29
N GLN A 31 5.11 1.60 15.09
CA GLN A 31 5.99 2.51 14.37
C GLN A 31 6.19 3.86 15.10
N ALA A 32 5.13 4.39 15.70
CA ALA A 32 5.24 5.59 16.53
C ALA A 32 6.08 5.33 17.79
N GLY A 33 5.92 4.17 18.42
CA GLY A 33 6.69 3.74 19.59
C GLY A 33 8.19 3.66 19.30
N LEU A 34 8.59 3.15 18.12
CA LEU A 34 9.99 3.12 17.68
C LEU A 34 10.60 4.53 17.56
N LEU A 35 9.78 5.54 17.31
CA LEU A 35 10.18 6.95 17.25
C LEU A 35 10.03 7.69 18.60
N GLY A 36 9.71 6.96 19.68
CA GLY A 36 9.49 7.52 21.01
C GLY A 36 8.24 8.40 21.09
N VAL A 37 7.26 8.16 20.23
CA VAL A 37 5.97 8.87 20.21
C VAL A 37 4.87 7.93 20.69
N TYR A 38 4.20 8.32 21.77
CA TYR A 38 3.09 7.57 22.34
C TYR A 38 1.78 8.33 22.12
N GLY A 39 0.68 7.61 22.13
CA GLY A 39 -0.64 8.18 21.92
C GLY A 39 -1.74 7.11 21.97
N TYR A 40 -2.92 7.49 21.51
CA TYR A 40 -4.06 6.57 21.39
C TYR A 40 -4.69 6.65 20.02
N VAL A 41 -5.43 5.62 19.64
CA VAL A 41 -6.10 5.56 18.34
C VAL A 41 -7.61 5.68 18.49
N LYS A 42 -8.23 6.47 17.64
CA LYS A 42 -9.67 6.49 17.40
C LYS A 42 -9.95 5.71 16.13
N ALA A 43 -10.75 4.65 16.23
CA ALA A 43 -11.17 3.83 15.09
C ALA A 43 -12.56 3.26 15.35
N ALA A 44 -13.32 3.07 14.28
CA ALA A 44 -14.58 2.33 14.29
C ALA A 44 -14.43 1.07 13.44
N GLU A 45 -14.96 -0.05 13.88
CA GLU A 45 -14.92 -1.31 13.14
C GLU A 45 -15.63 -1.15 11.78
N GLY A 46 -14.95 -1.53 10.70
CA GLY A 46 -15.45 -1.35 9.33
C GLY A 46 -15.39 0.07 8.81
N GLY A 47 -14.81 1.01 9.56
CA GLY A 47 -14.70 2.43 9.16
C GLY A 47 -13.73 2.70 8.02
N GLY A 48 -12.77 1.80 7.77
CA GLY A 48 -11.78 1.93 6.69
C GLY A 48 -10.69 2.97 6.93
N PHE A 49 -10.57 3.47 8.15
CA PHE A 49 -9.51 4.38 8.59
C PHE A 49 -9.28 4.30 10.09
N VAL A 50 -8.12 4.78 10.52
CA VAL A 50 -7.78 4.99 11.93
C VAL A 50 -7.17 6.38 12.12
N ARG A 51 -7.41 7.03 13.26
CA ARG A 51 -6.83 8.32 13.61
C ARG A 51 -5.98 8.17 14.87
N PHE A 52 -4.67 8.27 14.70
CA PHE A 52 -3.71 8.26 15.81
C PHE A 52 -3.58 9.66 16.38
N MET A 53 -3.75 9.78 17.69
CA MET A 53 -3.66 10.99 18.49
C MET A 53 -2.38 10.95 19.30
N PRO A 54 -1.26 11.50 18.79
CA PRO A 54 0.00 11.52 19.53
C PRO A 54 -0.10 12.44 20.74
N GLN A 55 0.56 12.07 21.83
CA GLN A 55 0.62 12.86 23.08
C GLN A 55 2.00 13.50 23.25
N GLY A 56 2.01 14.68 23.80
CA GLY A 56 3.22 15.47 24.05
C GLY A 56 3.48 16.55 23.01
N GLU A 57 4.18 17.60 23.44
CA GLU A 57 4.53 18.73 22.58
C GLU A 57 5.45 18.27 21.42
N GLY A 58 5.13 18.68 20.19
CA GLY A 58 5.90 18.34 19.00
C GLY A 58 5.83 16.86 18.58
N ALA A 59 5.02 16.03 19.24
CA ALA A 59 4.94 14.59 18.94
C ALA A 59 4.46 14.30 17.50
N CYS A 60 3.44 15.01 17.03
CA CYS A 60 2.94 14.84 15.67
C CYS A 60 3.96 15.31 14.62
N GLU A 61 4.68 16.38 14.90
CA GLU A 61 5.75 16.89 14.03
C GLU A 61 6.93 15.90 13.97
N ARG A 62 7.28 15.26 15.10
CA ARG A 62 8.30 14.20 15.11
C ARG A 62 7.91 13.03 14.21
N LEU A 63 6.63 12.61 14.22
CA LEU A 63 6.12 11.61 13.29
C LEU A 63 6.23 12.10 11.84
N ARG A 64 5.84 13.34 11.56
CA ARG A 64 5.88 13.91 10.21
C ARG A 64 7.30 13.91 9.62
N GLN A 65 8.30 14.08 10.44
CA GLN A 65 9.70 14.13 10.02
C GLN A 65 10.33 12.74 9.87
N ASN A 66 9.90 11.75 10.66
CA ASN A 66 10.63 10.49 10.80
C ASN A 66 9.84 9.23 10.41
N LEU A 67 8.50 9.25 10.52
CA LEU A 67 7.67 8.13 10.10
C LEU A 67 7.64 8.08 8.56
N ARG A 68 7.98 6.94 7.99
CA ARG A 68 7.89 6.69 6.55
C ARG A 68 6.61 5.92 6.24
N PHE A 69 5.93 6.35 5.19
CA PHE A 69 4.75 5.62 4.71
C PHE A 69 5.10 4.16 4.33
N GLY A 70 6.33 3.95 3.83
CA GLY A 70 6.87 2.62 3.50
C GLY A 70 6.95 1.65 4.68
N ASP A 71 7.05 2.14 5.91
CA ASP A 71 7.16 1.31 7.11
C ASP A 71 5.80 0.77 7.60
N LEU A 72 4.70 1.34 7.12
CA LEU A 72 3.34 0.96 7.50
C LEU A 72 2.83 -0.17 6.61
N MET A 73 2.47 -1.29 7.20
CA MET A 73 2.04 -2.50 6.48
C MET A 73 0.55 -2.49 6.11
N PHE A 74 -0.29 -1.92 6.98
CA PHE A 74 -1.75 -1.96 6.83
C PHE A 74 -2.37 -0.63 6.41
N ALA A 75 -1.56 0.43 6.29
CA ALA A 75 -2.01 1.72 5.79
C ALA A 75 -1.95 1.78 4.26
N ARG A 76 -3.03 2.28 3.64
CA ARG A 76 -3.13 2.59 2.20
C ARG A 76 -2.75 4.02 1.89
N GLN A 77 -2.92 4.92 2.86
CA GLN A 77 -2.56 6.34 2.80
C GLN A 77 -2.27 6.84 4.20
N LEU A 78 -1.45 7.86 4.27
CA LEU A 78 -1.05 8.57 5.49
C LEU A 78 -1.22 10.06 5.28
N LEU A 79 -1.88 10.75 6.21
CA LEU A 79 -1.93 12.20 6.23
C LEU A 79 -1.83 12.77 7.65
N TYR A 80 -1.23 13.93 7.76
CA TYR A 80 -1.09 14.70 8.99
C TYR A 80 -2.21 15.74 9.05
N VAL A 81 -3.16 15.55 9.96
CA VAL A 81 -4.35 16.38 10.10
C VAL A 81 -3.98 17.66 10.85
N PHE A 82 -4.28 18.81 10.27
CA PHE A 82 -4.06 20.14 10.87
C PHE A 82 -5.35 20.90 11.15
N GLY A 83 -6.49 20.37 10.76
CA GLY A 83 -7.79 20.92 11.09
C GLY A 83 -8.90 19.91 10.87
N SER A 84 -9.99 20.06 11.60
CA SER A 84 -11.18 19.23 11.46
C SER A 84 -12.43 20.00 11.86
N ASP A 85 -13.56 19.65 11.27
CA ASP A 85 -14.87 20.20 11.60
C ASP A 85 -15.89 19.04 11.64
N GLU A 86 -16.71 18.99 12.68
CA GLU A 86 -17.74 17.98 12.87
C GLU A 86 -19.17 18.51 12.61
N GLY A 87 -19.28 19.81 12.25
CA GLY A 87 -20.54 20.51 12.10
C GLY A 87 -20.69 21.32 10.82
N LEU A 88 -20.06 20.91 9.70
CA LEU A 88 -20.17 21.62 8.43
C LEU A 88 -21.61 21.87 8.02
N PRO A 89 -22.04 23.13 7.78
CA PRO A 89 -23.40 23.44 7.36
C PRO A 89 -23.76 22.76 6.02
N ALA A 90 -24.96 22.24 5.91
CA ALA A 90 -25.41 21.56 4.69
C ALA A 90 -25.50 22.52 3.49
N GLU A 91 -25.80 23.78 3.75
CA GLU A 91 -25.99 24.87 2.78
C GLU A 91 -24.67 25.40 2.24
N ASP A 92 -23.64 25.47 3.10
CA ASP A 92 -22.32 25.99 2.75
C ASP A 92 -21.21 25.22 3.47
N ARG A 93 -20.69 24.21 2.82
CA ARG A 93 -19.50 23.48 3.30
C ARG A 93 -18.19 24.11 2.83
N LEU A 94 -18.27 24.99 1.82
CA LEU A 94 -17.09 25.54 1.17
C LEU A 94 -16.41 26.58 2.05
N THR A 95 -17.16 27.52 2.60
CA THR A 95 -16.62 28.64 3.40
C THR A 95 -15.86 28.14 4.62
N PRO A 96 -16.42 27.31 5.54
CA PRO A 96 -15.68 26.87 6.72
C PRO A 96 -14.49 25.97 6.35
N LEU A 97 -14.59 25.16 5.29
CA LEU A 97 -13.49 24.38 4.81
C LEU A 97 -12.33 25.25 4.28
N MET A 98 -12.64 26.28 3.50
CA MET A 98 -11.65 27.25 3.02
C MET A 98 -10.99 28.01 4.18
N ASP A 99 -11.74 28.32 5.25
CA ASP A 99 -11.17 28.98 6.44
C ASP A 99 -10.14 28.09 7.15
N ILE A 100 -10.43 26.80 7.31
CA ILE A 100 -9.46 25.82 7.84
C ILE A 100 -8.20 25.81 6.97
N ILE A 101 -8.35 25.74 5.64
CA ILE A 101 -7.21 25.68 4.72
C ILE A 101 -6.39 26.97 4.76
N ARG A 102 -7.03 28.15 4.76
CA ARG A 102 -6.35 29.45 4.84
C ARG A 102 -5.56 29.62 6.14
N THR A 103 -6.15 29.19 7.26
CA THR A 103 -5.51 29.28 8.60
C THR A 103 -4.21 28.49 8.63
N SER A 104 -4.05 27.50 7.76
CA SER A 104 -2.81 26.74 7.64
C SER A 104 -1.63 27.60 7.15
N GLY A 105 -1.88 28.66 6.40
CA GLY A 105 -0.84 29.47 5.76
C GLY A 105 -0.03 28.76 4.69
N LEU A 106 -0.41 27.52 4.31
CA LEU A 106 0.30 26.70 3.32
C LEU A 106 -0.28 26.83 1.91
N ARG A 107 0.59 26.48 0.98
CA ARG A 107 0.23 26.14 -0.41
C ARG A 107 0.49 24.67 -0.65
N PHE A 108 -0.25 24.09 -1.59
CA PHE A 108 -0.25 22.65 -1.84
C PHE A 108 0.03 22.35 -3.32
N SER A 109 0.52 21.14 -3.58
CA SER A 109 0.75 20.65 -4.94
C SER A 109 -0.56 20.32 -5.67
N GLU A 110 -1.46 19.64 -4.97
CA GLU A 110 -2.72 19.11 -5.52
C GLU A 110 -3.73 18.88 -4.39
N LEU A 111 -4.99 18.72 -4.78
CA LEU A 111 -6.10 18.38 -3.87
C LEU A 111 -6.50 16.93 -4.02
N PHE A 112 -6.50 16.20 -2.90
CA PHE A 112 -7.18 14.92 -2.74
C PHE A 112 -8.45 15.12 -1.91
N LEU A 113 -9.61 14.98 -2.58
CA LEU A 113 -10.92 15.05 -1.94
C LEU A 113 -11.47 13.64 -1.79
N GLU A 114 -11.62 13.16 -0.56
CA GLU A 114 -11.71 11.75 -0.26
C GLU A 114 -12.74 11.43 0.83
N THR A 115 -13.14 10.18 0.90
CA THR A 115 -13.90 9.57 1.99
C THR A 115 -13.50 8.11 2.14
N ALA A 116 -13.93 7.43 3.19
CA ALA A 116 -13.61 6.03 3.42
C ALA A 116 -14.11 5.11 2.28
N ASP A 117 -13.37 4.02 2.02
CA ASP A 117 -13.76 2.99 1.03
C ASP A 117 -14.74 1.99 1.66
N THR A 118 -15.92 2.49 2.06
CA THR A 118 -17.00 1.70 2.67
C THR A 118 -18.30 1.85 1.92
N ASN A 119 -19.25 0.95 2.18
CA ASN A 119 -20.56 1.03 1.56
C ASN A 119 -21.35 2.26 2.06
N GLU A 120 -21.17 2.61 3.32
CA GLU A 120 -21.82 3.75 3.97
C GLU A 120 -21.34 5.07 3.34
N ALA A 121 -20.09 5.15 2.96
CA ALA A 121 -19.50 6.33 2.34
C ALA A 121 -19.86 6.53 0.86
N LYS A 122 -20.61 5.62 0.23
CA LYS A 122 -21.03 5.76 -1.18
C LYS A 122 -21.86 7.02 -1.44
N SER A 123 -22.75 7.38 -0.52
CA SER A 123 -23.56 8.62 -0.62
C SER A 123 -22.68 9.86 -0.57
N ILE A 124 -21.65 9.85 0.29
CA ILE A 124 -20.66 10.92 0.40
C ILE A 124 -19.87 11.03 -0.91
N SER A 125 -19.44 9.92 -1.50
CA SER A 125 -18.73 9.92 -2.79
C SER A 125 -19.51 10.57 -3.92
N VAL A 126 -20.84 10.48 -3.93
CA VAL A 126 -21.71 11.18 -4.91
C VAL A 126 -21.66 12.69 -4.69
N PHE A 127 -21.74 13.13 -3.44
CA PHE A 127 -21.59 14.54 -3.08
C PHE A 127 -20.20 15.06 -3.45
N LEU A 128 -19.12 14.35 -3.09
CA LEU A 128 -17.74 14.78 -3.34
C LEU A 128 -17.47 15.02 -4.84
N ARG A 129 -18.04 14.20 -5.73
CA ARG A 129 -17.89 14.41 -7.19
C ARG A 129 -18.45 15.75 -7.65
N LYS A 130 -19.53 16.24 -7.04
CA LYS A 130 -20.10 17.56 -7.34
C LYS A 130 -19.35 18.68 -6.64
N PHE A 131 -18.85 18.42 -5.44
CA PHE A 131 -18.14 19.40 -4.62
C PHE A 131 -16.69 19.63 -5.06
N ALA A 132 -16.10 18.69 -5.77
CA ALA A 132 -14.70 18.75 -6.20
C ALA A 132 -14.36 19.98 -7.03
N LEU A 133 -15.20 20.33 -8.00
CA LEU A 133 -14.97 21.48 -8.89
C LEU A 133 -15.07 22.82 -8.14
N PRO A 134 -16.14 23.12 -7.37
CA PRO A 134 -16.22 24.34 -6.57
C PRO A 134 -15.03 24.54 -5.61
N LEU A 135 -14.65 23.48 -4.89
CA LEU A 135 -13.51 23.53 -3.98
C LEU A 135 -12.19 23.83 -4.72
N ARG A 136 -11.95 23.12 -5.82
CA ARG A 136 -10.75 23.32 -6.63
C ARG A 136 -10.64 24.72 -7.17
N LEU A 137 -11.72 25.27 -7.74
CA LEU A 137 -11.75 26.64 -8.28
C LEU A 137 -11.48 27.69 -7.18
N SER A 138 -11.99 27.46 -5.96
CA SER A 138 -11.72 28.36 -4.83
C SER A 138 -10.26 28.34 -4.41
N LEU A 139 -9.64 27.13 -4.35
CA LEU A 139 -8.22 26.97 -4.05
C LEU A 139 -7.33 27.61 -5.14
N GLU A 140 -7.68 27.47 -6.42
CA GLU A 140 -6.95 28.06 -7.55
C GLU A 140 -7.08 29.59 -7.54
N ARG A 141 -8.30 30.13 -7.30
CA ARG A 141 -8.52 31.59 -7.19
C ARG A 141 -7.67 32.24 -6.12
N GLU A 142 -7.48 31.54 -5.00
CA GLU A 142 -6.64 32.02 -3.88
C GLU A 142 -5.17 31.61 -4.01
N GLN A 143 -4.78 31.02 -5.14
CA GLN A 143 -3.42 30.58 -5.42
C GLN A 143 -2.85 29.61 -4.35
N LEU A 144 -3.74 28.81 -3.74
CA LEU A 144 -3.38 27.80 -2.74
C LEU A 144 -2.89 26.50 -3.36
N LEU A 145 -3.17 26.26 -4.64
CA LEU A 145 -2.61 25.17 -5.43
C LEU A 145 -1.49 25.66 -6.34
N GLY A 146 -0.44 24.83 -6.53
CA GLY A 146 0.68 25.28 -7.33
C GLY A 146 1.77 24.25 -7.57
N ASN A 147 2.97 24.47 -7.04
CA ASN A 147 4.16 23.71 -7.35
C ASN A 147 4.07 22.24 -6.86
N ARG A 148 4.43 21.29 -7.73
CA ARG A 148 4.45 19.83 -7.48
C ARG A 148 5.36 19.37 -6.32
N HIS A 149 6.27 20.21 -5.85
CA HIS A 149 7.15 19.91 -4.71
C HIS A 149 6.54 20.28 -3.35
N LEU A 150 5.39 20.93 -3.36
CA LEU A 150 4.64 21.24 -2.14
C LEU A 150 3.92 20.00 -1.60
N PRO A 151 3.53 19.99 -0.33
CA PRO A 151 2.73 18.91 0.22
C PRO A 151 1.38 18.79 -0.51
N ARG A 152 0.81 17.60 -0.52
CA ARG A 152 -0.54 17.35 -1.02
C ARG A 152 -1.56 17.75 0.04
N LEU A 153 -2.64 18.42 -0.39
CA LEU A 153 -3.79 18.71 0.46
C LEU A 153 -4.75 17.53 0.44
N HIS A 154 -5.11 17.05 1.62
CA HIS A 154 -6.16 16.06 1.80
C HIS A 154 -7.38 16.68 2.48
N VAL A 155 -8.53 16.48 1.89
CA VAL A 155 -9.84 16.82 2.47
C VAL A 155 -10.64 15.53 2.58
N PHE A 156 -10.65 14.94 3.76
CA PHE A 156 -11.25 13.64 4.03
C PHE A 156 -12.56 13.79 4.78
N PHE A 157 -13.67 13.48 4.10
CA PHE A 157 -15.00 13.50 4.69
C PHE A 157 -15.28 12.21 5.45
N LEU A 158 -15.48 12.34 6.75
CA LEU A 158 -15.93 11.27 7.64
C LEU A 158 -17.44 11.03 7.51
N SER A 159 -18.19 12.10 7.28
CA SER A 159 -19.63 12.11 7.02
C SER A 159 -20.00 13.28 6.12
N ALA A 160 -21.27 13.50 5.86
CA ALA A 160 -21.75 14.66 5.09
C ALA A 160 -21.46 16.03 5.78
N THR A 161 -21.22 16.01 7.09
CA THR A 161 -21.00 17.21 7.92
C THR A 161 -19.72 17.19 8.72
N SER A 162 -18.91 16.12 8.59
CA SER A 162 -17.64 16.00 9.33
C SER A 162 -16.49 15.77 8.38
N VAL A 163 -15.41 16.55 8.56
CA VAL A 163 -14.23 16.56 7.70
C VAL A 163 -12.94 16.62 8.52
N CYS A 164 -11.92 15.96 8.03
CA CYS A 164 -10.52 16.17 8.41
C CYS A 164 -9.77 16.81 7.26
N VAL A 165 -8.99 17.86 7.55
CA VAL A 165 -8.11 18.53 6.59
C VAL A 165 -6.67 18.26 7.00
N GLY A 166 -5.89 17.77 6.07
CA GLY A 166 -4.52 17.37 6.38
C GLY A 166 -3.61 17.46 5.17
N LEU A 167 -2.36 17.10 5.38
CA LEU A 167 -1.34 17.08 4.34
C LEU A 167 -0.56 15.77 4.32
N SER A 168 -0.03 15.41 3.17
CA SER A 168 0.97 14.35 3.02
C SER A 168 2.17 14.84 2.21
N ASN A 169 3.32 14.21 2.42
CA ASN A 169 4.48 14.43 1.58
C ASN A 169 4.29 13.64 0.27
N VAL A 170 4.35 14.31 -0.88
CA VAL A 170 4.13 13.67 -2.19
C VAL A 170 5.13 12.53 -2.47
N SER A 171 6.36 12.66 -1.97
CA SER A 171 7.41 11.63 -2.14
C SER A 171 7.32 10.48 -1.13
N ASP A 172 6.48 10.60 -0.08
CA ASP A 172 6.35 9.61 0.99
C ASP A 172 4.88 9.42 1.38
N ALA A 173 4.07 9.13 0.39
CA ALA A 173 2.64 8.86 0.52
C ALA A 173 2.14 8.11 -0.72
N SER A 174 0.97 7.50 -0.66
CA SER A 174 0.36 6.89 -1.84
C SER A 174 0.05 7.94 -2.92
N PRO A 175 0.41 7.70 -4.19
CA PRO A 175 0.10 8.62 -5.28
C PRO A 175 -1.37 8.57 -5.74
N TRP A 176 -2.15 7.63 -5.20
CA TRP A 176 -3.53 7.41 -5.62
C TRP A 176 -4.53 7.97 -4.61
N LEU A 177 -5.65 8.49 -5.12
CA LEU A 177 -6.80 8.85 -4.29
C LEU A 177 -7.23 7.66 -3.42
N MET A 178 -7.45 7.89 -2.13
CA MET A 178 -7.80 6.88 -1.12
C MET A 178 -6.73 5.79 -0.95
N GLY A 179 -5.53 5.99 -1.51
CA GLY A 179 -4.49 4.96 -1.57
C GLY A 179 -4.85 3.76 -2.46
N ILE A 180 -5.74 3.94 -3.43
CA ILE A 180 -6.29 2.85 -4.25
C ILE A 180 -5.93 3.05 -5.72
N PRO A 181 -5.04 2.24 -6.30
CA PRO A 181 -4.86 2.17 -7.73
C PRO A 181 -6.09 1.51 -8.36
N ARG A 182 -6.83 2.28 -9.16
CA ARG A 182 -8.06 1.77 -9.81
C ARG A 182 -7.71 1.05 -11.10
N LEU A 183 -7.14 -0.15 -10.96
CA LEU A 183 -6.72 -0.98 -12.09
C LEU A 183 -7.93 -1.55 -12.83
N LYS A 184 -7.82 -1.57 -14.15
CA LYS A 184 -8.80 -2.23 -15.02
C LYS A 184 -8.40 -3.69 -15.20
N PHE A 185 -9.38 -4.60 -15.08
CA PHE A 185 -9.14 -6.00 -15.39
C PHE A 185 -8.79 -6.15 -16.89
N PRO A 186 -7.61 -6.68 -17.21
CA PRO A 186 -7.18 -6.79 -18.60
C PRO A 186 -7.93 -7.92 -19.33
N ARG A 187 -8.26 -7.66 -20.58
CA ARG A 187 -8.87 -8.68 -21.45
C ARG A 187 -7.87 -9.83 -21.67
N GLY A 188 -8.36 -11.06 -21.57
CA GLY A 188 -7.55 -12.26 -21.78
C GLY A 188 -6.76 -12.71 -20.54
N ALA A 189 -6.81 -12.02 -19.43
CA ALA A 189 -6.24 -12.53 -18.19
C ALA A 189 -7.10 -13.67 -17.62
N PRO A 190 -6.51 -14.82 -17.25
CA PRO A 190 -7.26 -16.02 -16.88
C PRO A 190 -7.93 -15.93 -15.51
N SER A 191 -7.49 -15.00 -14.64
CA SER A 191 -8.10 -14.80 -13.33
C SER A 191 -7.93 -13.38 -12.82
N ARG A 192 -8.80 -12.98 -11.87
CA ARG A 192 -8.71 -11.64 -11.23
C ARG A 192 -7.49 -11.47 -10.33
N SER A 193 -6.79 -12.54 -9.97
CA SER A 193 -5.54 -12.47 -9.21
C SER A 193 -4.44 -11.69 -9.95
N THR A 194 -4.54 -11.56 -11.28
CA THR A 194 -3.65 -10.72 -12.09
C THR A 194 -3.54 -9.28 -11.57
N LEU A 195 -4.64 -8.72 -11.01
CA LEU A 195 -4.65 -7.36 -10.47
C LEU A 195 -3.83 -7.22 -9.18
N LYS A 196 -3.67 -8.29 -8.39
CA LYS A 196 -2.81 -8.28 -7.20
C LYS A 196 -1.35 -8.07 -7.60
N LEU A 197 -0.87 -8.86 -8.58
CA LEU A 197 0.52 -8.75 -9.03
C LEU A 197 0.78 -7.42 -9.74
N ASP A 198 -0.19 -6.92 -10.52
CA ASP A 198 -0.06 -5.61 -11.19
C ASP A 198 0.03 -4.47 -10.16
N GLU A 199 -0.83 -4.46 -9.14
CA GLU A 199 -0.76 -3.50 -8.04
C GLU A 199 0.56 -3.63 -7.27
N ALA A 200 0.99 -4.86 -6.98
CA ALA A 200 2.23 -5.10 -6.26
C ALA A 200 3.45 -4.56 -7.02
N PHE A 201 3.51 -4.73 -8.32
CA PHE A 201 4.58 -4.13 -9.13
C PHE A 201 4.57 -2.60 -9.05
N GLN A 202 3.40 -1.97 -9.09
CA GLN A 202 3.30 -0.50 -8.98
C GLN A 202 3.66 0.03 -7.60
N VAL A 203 3.44 -0.75 -6.54
CA VAL A 203 3.71 -0.35 -5.16
C VAL A 203 5.16 -0.59 -4.76
N PHE A 204 5.74 -1.74 -5.12
CA PHE A 204 7.03 -2.17 -4.59
C PHE A 204 8.21 -1.96 -5.55
N VAL A 205 7.97 -1.99 -6.88
CA VAL A 205 9.06 -1.91 -7.84
C VAL A 205 9.37 -0.45 -8.15
N GLN A 206 10.48 0.04 -7.62
CA GLN A 206 10.89 1.44 -7.74
C GLN A 206 11.47 1.77 -9.11
N LEU A 207 12.11 0.81 -9.75
CA LEU A 207 12.80 0.96 -11.03
C LEU A 207 12.27 -0.07 -12.07
N PRO A 208 11.00 0.08 -12.51
CA PRO A 208 10.38 -0.93 -13.38
C PRO A 208 11.16 -1.16 -14.69
N ASP A 209 11.77 -0.13 -15.25
CA ASP A 209 12.61 -0.24 -16.46
C ASP A 209 13.89 -1.06 -16.25
N GLN A 210 14.29 -1.30 -15.00
CA GLN A 210 15.45 -2.11 -14.66
C GLN A 210 15.06 -3.49 -14.13
N ASP A 211 14.02 -3.53 -13.29
CA ASP A 211 13.64 -4.72 -12.54
C ASP A 211 12.52 -5.57 -13.19
N LEU A 212 11.88 -5.06 -14.25
CA LEU A 212 10.81 -5.76 -15.01
C LEU A 212 11.07 -5.73 -16.52
N ARG A 213 12.30 -6.09 -16.93
CA ARG A 213 12.72 -6.03 -18.34
C ARG A 213 12.31 -7.26 -19.14
N PRO A 214 12.02 -7.10 -20.43
CA PRO A 214 11.93 -8.23 -21.35
C PRO A 214 13.17 -9.12 -21.30
N GLY A 215 12.94 -10.43 -21.38
CA GLY A 215 14.01 -11.44 -21.36
C GLY A 215 14.45 -11.89 -19.97
N MET A 216 14.01 -11.24 -18.90
CA MET A 216 14.15 -11.77 -17.54
C MET A 216 13.47 -13.12 -17.39
N THR A 217 13.81 -13.83 -16.32
CA THR A 217 13.29 -15.14 -15.97
C THR A 217 12.52 -15.09 -14.65
N ALA A 218 11.43 -15.83 -14.57
CA ALA A 218 10.60 -15.91 -13.37
C ALA A 218 10.16 -17.33 -13.06
N VAL A 219 9.87 -17.60 -11.79
CA VAL A 219 9.12 -18.75 -11.33
C VAL A 219 7.83 -18.26 -10.67
N ASP A 220 6.70 -18.85 -11.05
CA ASP A 220 5.39 -18.63 -10.44
C ASP A 220 4.97 -19.89 -9.69
N LEU A 221 4.96 -19.85 -8.36
CA LEU A 221 4.55 -20.95 -7.50
C LEU A 221 3.07 -20.83 -7.13
N GLY A 222 2.29 -21.87 -7.46
CA GLY A 222 0.84 -21.84 -7.37
C GLY A 222 0.22 -21.10 -8.54
N ALA A 223 0.76 -21.35 -9.74
CA ALA A 223 0.51 -20.54 -10.93
C ALA A 223 -0.93 -20.65 -11.48
N ALA A 224 -1.56 -21.84 -11.37
CA ALA A 224 -2.86 -22.10 -12.03
C ALA A 224 -3.99 -21.18 -11.54
N PRO A 225 -4.84 -20.67 -12.43
CA PRO A 225 -4.87 -20.85 -13.89
C PRO A 225 -3.94 -19.92 -14.69
N GLY A 226 -3.10 -19.08 -14.03
CA GLY A 226 -2.11 -18.26 -14.69
C GLY A 226 -2.31 -16.75 -14.52
N GLY A 227 -3.03 -16.30 -13.48
CA GLY A 227 -3.28 -14.88 -13.27
C GLY A 227 -2.00 -14.05 -13.05
N TRP A 228 -1.06 -14.59 -12.29
CA TRP A 228 0.23 -13.96 -12.06
C TRP A 228 1.20 -14.20 -13.22
N THR A 229 1.23 -15.44 -13.75
CA THR A 229 1.96 -15.76 -14.98
C THR A 229 1.61 -14.81 -16.12
N TRP A 230 0.32 -14.42 -16.27
CA TRP A 230 -0.13 -13.47 -17.29
C TRP A 230 0.60 -12.12 -17.20
N GLN A 231 0.77 -11.58 -16.00
CA GLN A 231 1.47 -10.31 -15.78
C GLN A 231 2.96 -10.38 -16.17
N LEU A 232 3.59 -11.52 -15.94
CA LEU A 232 4.99 -11.76 -16.31
C LEU A 232 5.13 -11.88 -17.83
N VAL A 233 4.27 -12.67 -18.47
CA VAL A 233 4.23 -12.86 -19.93
C VAL A 233 4.02 -11.55 -20.68
N HIS A 234 3.10 -10.69 -20.20
CA HIS A 234 2.82 -9.40 -20.82
C HIS A 234 3.97 -8.38 -20.65
N ARG A 235 4.93 -8.69 -19.79
CA ARG A 235 6.21 -7.96 -19.67
C ARG A 235 7.37 -8.67 -20.39
N HIS A 236 7.04 -9.70 -21.19
CA HIS A 236 8.00 -10.53 -21.92
C HIS A 236 9.04 -11.19 -20.99
N ILE A 237 8.63 -11.57 -19.77
CA ILE A 237 9.42 -12.30 -18.80
C ILE A 237 9.16 -13.79 -19.00
N ARG A 238 10.22 -14.56 -19.26
CA ARG A 238 10.13 -16.02 -19.42
C ARG A 238 9.77 -16.65 -18.09
N THR A 239 8.69 -17.43 -18.04
CA THR A 239 8.11 -17.89 -16.78
C THR A 239 8.05 -19.42 -16.71
N ILE A 240 8.55 -19.98 -15.62
CA ILE A 240 8.31 -21.37 -15.21
C ILE A 240 7.10 -21.35 -14.25
N ALA A 241 5.97 -21.83 -14.73
CA ALA A 241 4.71 -21.91 -13.98
C ALA A 241 4.63 -23.28 -13.26
N VAL A 242 4.67 -23.27 -11.94
CA VAL A 242 4.69 -24.48 -11.11
C VAL A 242 3.35 -24.64 -10.41
N ASP A 243 2.55 -25.62 -10.85
CA ASP A 243 1.25 -25.95 -10.28
C ASP A 243 0.77 -27.32 -10.80
N ASN A 244 0.03 -28.06 -9.99
CA ASN A 244 -0.63 -29.30 -10.42
C ASN A 244 -1.93 -29.05 -11.23
N GLY A 245 -2.52 -27.84 -11.09
CA GLY A 245 -3.69 -27.39 -11.82
C GLY A 245 -3.42 -27.11 -13.29
N ALA A 246 -4.49 -26.93 -14.06
CA ALA A 246 -4.38 -26.59 -15.48
C ALA A 246 -4.07 -25.09 -15.65
N MET A 247 -3.12 -24.79 -16.52
CA MET A 247 -2.82 -23.43 -16.96
C MET A 247 -3.72 -23.05 -18.15
N ASP A 248 -3.99 -21.76 -18.27
CA ASP A 248 -4.67 -21.22 -19.45
C ASP A 248 -3.88 -21.55 -20.73
N PRO A 249 -4.51 -22.16 -21.76
CA PRO A 249 -3.83 -22.55 -23.00
C PRO A 249 -3.15 -21.38 -23.71
N ALA A 250 -3.75 -20.17 -23.70
CA ALA A 250 -3.17 -19.00 -24.37
C ALA A 250 -1.83 -18.58 -23.74
N LEU A 251 -1.61 -18.86 -22.46
CA LEU A 251 -0.32 -18.62 -21.82
C LEU A 251 0.75 -19.62 -22.30
N LEU A 252 0.37 -20.88 -22.46
CA LEU A 252 1.28 -21.93 -22.98
C LEU A 252 1.65 -21.65 -24.44
N ASP A 253 0.70 -21.21 -25.24
CA ASP A 253 0.88 -20.85 -26.65
C ASP A 253 1.78 -19.63 -26.87
N SER A 254 2.03 -18.83 -25.81
CA SER A 254 2.96 -17.67 -25.86
C SER A 254 4.40 -18.04 -26.18
N GLY A 255 4.80 -19.31 -25.98
CA GLY A 255 6.16 -19.80 -26.20
C GLY A 255 7.20 -19.36 -25.16
N ILE A 256 6.81 -18.59 -24.15
CA ILE A 256 7.69 -18.13 -23.05
C ILE A 256 7.25 -18.65 -21.67
N VAL A 257 6.27 -19.55 -21.62
CA VAL A 257 5.81 -20.22 -20.39
C VAL A 257 6.13 -21.71 -20.47
N GLU A 258 6.80 -22.21 -19.45
CA GLU A 258 6.99 -23.63 -19.19
C GLU A 258 6.12 -24.04 -18.00
N HIS A 259 5.20 -24.97 -18.19
CA HIS A 259 4.35 -25.47 -17.11
C HIS A 259 4.88 -26.78 -16.54
N LEU A 260 5.20 -26.76 -15.24
CA LEU A 260 5.66 -27.93 -14.50
C LEU A 260 4.61 -28.37 -13.49
N ARG A 261 4.06 -29.57 -13.68
CA ARG A 261 3.13 -30.22 -12.74
C ARG A 261 3.90 -30.86 -11.60
N THR A 262 4.25 -30.06 -10.59
CA THR A 262 4.99 -30.49 -9.41
C THR A 262 4.64 -29.68 -8.18
N ASP A 263 5.06 -30.14 -7.01
CA ASP A 263 4.88 -29.44 -5.74
C ASP A 263 5.79 -28.22 -5.65
N GLY A 264 5.18 -27.01 -5.55
CA GLY A 264 5.89 -25.74 -5.45
C GLY A 264 6.82 -25.65 -4.23
N PHE A 265 6.55 -26.39 -3.14
CA PHE A 265 7.44 -26.44 -1.98
C PHE A 265 8.73 -27.21 -2.26
N ARG A 266 8.68 -28.18 -3.16
CA ARG A 266 9.82 -29.05 -3.51
C ARG A 266 10.59 -28.55 -4.72
N TYR A 267 9.95 -27.78 -5.58
CA TYR A 267 10.59 -27.28 -6.79
C TYR A 267 11.77 -26.35 -6.45
N ARG A 268 12.87 -26.51 -7.19
CA ARG A 268 14.01 -25.58 -7.17
C ARG A 268 14.50 -25.38 -8.60
N PRO A 269 14.84 -24.14 -9.01
CA PRO A 269 15.30 -23.88 -10.37
C PRO A 269 16.72 -24.42 -10.57
N VAL A 270 17.01 -24.89 -11.80
CA VAL A 270 18.36 -25.37 -12.17
C VAL A 270 19.36 -24.21 -12.20
N LYS A 271 18.91 -23.01 -12.57
CA LYS A 271 19.68 -21.76 -12.58
C LYS A 271 18.91 -20.70 -11.81
N PRO A 272 19.59 -19.77 -11.15
CA PRO A 272 18.93 -18.63 -10.53
C PRO A 272 18.04 -17.89 -11.52
N VAL A 273 16.90 -17.41 -11.01
CA VAL A 273 15.94 -16.59 -11.75
C VAL A 273 15.92 -15.16 -11.22
N ASP A 274 15.42 -14.23 -12.02
CA ASP A 274 15.29 -12.84 -11.59
C ASP A 274 14.15 -12.68 -10.59
N TRP A 275 13.01 -13.34 -10.84
CA TRP A 275 11.81 -13.22 -10.06
C TRP A 275 11.28 -14.56 -9.54
N LEU A 276 10.89 -14.55 -8.27
CA LEU A 276 9.99 -15.55 -7.69
C LEU A 276 8.68 -14.84 -7.38
N VAL A 277 7.56 -15.37 -7.87
CA VAL A 277 6.22 -14.93 -7.46
C VAL A 277 5.43 -16.09 -6.88
N CYS A 278 4.57 -15.82 -5.86
CA CYS A 278 3.86 -16.89 -5.15
C CYS A 278 2.51 -16.41 -4.60
N ASP A 279 1.41 -16.99 -5.07
CA ASP A 279 0.04 -16.78 -4.52
C ASP A 279 -0.58 -18.10 -4.01
N MET A 280 0.27 -19.02 -3.52
CA MET A 280 -0.20 -20.30 -2.96
C MET A 280 -1.09 -20.10 -1.73
N VAL A 281 -2.13 -20.93 -1.60
CA VAL A 281 -3.00 -20.96 -0.42
C VAL A 281 -2.38 -21.91 0.60
N GLU A 282 -1.63 -21.35 1.56
CA GLU A 282 -0.93 -22.09 2.59
C GLU A 282 -0.75 -21.22 3.86
N GLN A 283 -0.29 -21.84 4.95
CA GLN A 283 0.02 -21.14 6.19
C GLN A 283 1.10 -20.07 5.97
N PRO A 284 0.91 -18.84 6.48
CA PRO A 284 1.83 -17.73 6.24
C PRO A 284 3.29 -18.04 6.54
N LEU A 285 3.57 -18.67 7.68
CA LEU A 285 4.95 -19.00 8.10
C LEU A 285 5.61 -20.04 7.18
N ARG A 286 4.85 -20.94 6.55
CA ARG A 286 5.39 -21.89 5.57
C ARG A 286 5.79 -21.17 4.28
N ILE A 287 4.96 -20.22 3.81
CA ILE A 287 5.31 -19.37 2.65
C ILE A 287 6.50 -18.50 2.98
N ALA A 288 6.52 -17.84 4.15
CA ALA A 288 7.64 -17.02 4.59
C ALA A 288 8.96 -17.81 4.63
N ALA A 289 8.91 -19.04 5.15
CA ALA A 289 10.07 -19.93 5.16
C ALA A 289 10.55 -20.29 3.75
N LEU A 290 9.62 -20.58 2.83
CA LEU A 290 9.94 -20.88 1.43
C LEU A 290 10.60 -19.69 0.74
N MET A 291 10.06 -18.48 0.89
CA MET A 291 10.63 -17.25 0.33
C MET A 291 12.03 -16.98 0.88
N ALA A 292 12.18 -17.11 2.20
CA ALA A 292 13.46 -16.95 2.86
C ALA A 292 14.53 -17.93 2.33
N ASP A 293 14.15 -19.19 2.15
CA ASP A 293 15.08 -20.21 1.61
C ASP A 293 15.50 -19.87 0.16
N TRP A 294 14.56 -19.46 -0.70
CA TRP A 294 14.88 -19.11 -2.08
C TRP A 294 15.85 -17.93 -2.17
N LEU A 295 15.60 -16.89 -1.39
CA LEU A 295 16.46 -15.70 -1.36
C LEU A 295 17.82 -16.00 -0.72
N ALA A 296 17.85 -16.72 0.40
CA ALA A 296 19.08 -17.07 1.11
C ALA A 296 20.01 -17.93 0.25
N GLN A 297 19.45 -18.90 -0.48
CA GLN A 297 20.20 -19.78 -1.40
C GLN A 297 20.56 -19.12 -2.72
N GLY A 298 20.04 -17.90 -2.99
CA GLY A 298 20.27 -17.19 -4.24
C GLY A 298 19.55 -17.79 -5.45
N TYR A 299 18.46 -18.53 -5.23
CA TYR A 299 17.64 -19.06 -6.34
C TYR A 299 16.86 -17.97 -7.07
N CYS A 300 16.58 -16.85 -6.41
CA CYS A 300 15.99 -15.66 -7.02
C CYS A 300 16.60 -14.37 -6.45
N ARG A 301 16.52 -13.30 -7.22
CA ARG A 301 16.89 -11.96 -6.77
C ARG A 301 15.72 -11.24 -6.11
N HIS A 302 14.54 -11.29 -6.74
CA HIS A 302 13.30 -10.68 -6.27
C HIS A 302 12.30 -11.76 -5.88
N ALA A 303 11.62 -11.59 -4.76
CA ALA A 303 10.49 -12.43 -4.36
C ALA A 303 9.28 -11.55 -4.04
N LEU A 304 8.13 -11.83 -4.67
CA LEU A 304 6.86 -11.21 -4.43
C LEU A 304 5.82 -12.28 -4.11
N PHE A 305 5.17 -12.17 -2.96
CA PHE A 305 4.35 -13.26 -2.46
C PHE A 305 3.18 -12.78 -1.60
N ASN A 306 2.11 -13.55 -1.55
CA ASN A 306 0.96 -13.31 -0.69
C ASN A 306 0.97 -14.23 0.53
N LEU A 307 0.70 -13.64 1.71
CA LEU A 307 0.43 -14.36 2.95
C LEU A 307 -1.06 -14.33 3.24
N LYS A 308 -1.69 -15.51 3.30
CA LYS A 308 -3.12 -15.67 3.66
C LYS A 308 -3.25 -15.51 5.18
N LEU A 309 -3.78 -14.36 5.61
CA LEU A 309 -3.83 -14.03 7.03
C LEU A 309 -4.89 -14.86 7.79
N PRO A 310 -4.59 -15.29 9.01
CA PRO A 310 -5.56 -15.98 9.85
C PRO A 310 -6.70 -15.05 10.28
N MET A 311 -7.79 -15.60 10.79
CA MET A 311 -8.92 -14.79 11.30
C MET A 311 -8.57 -13.95 12.54
N LYS A 312 -7.59 -14.37 13.32
CA LYS A 312 -7.12 -13.69 14.55
C LYS A 312 -5.60 -13.54 14.51
N LYS A 313 -5.07 -12.57 15.24
CA LYS A 313 -3.63 -12.31 15.37
C LYS A 313 -2.94 -12.07 14.01
N ARG A 314 -3.61 -11.32 13.13
CA ARG A 314 -3.11 -11.05 11.77
C ARG A 314 -1.81 -10.24 11.80
N TYR A 315 -1.76 -9.21 12.64
CA TYR A 315 -0.57 -8.37 12.80
C TYR A 315 0.63 -9.18 13.28
N GLU A 316 0.47 -9.93 14.33
CA GLU A 316 1.52 -10.78 14.90
C GLU A 316 2.00 -11.84 13.91
N CYS A 317 1.10 -12.39 13.10
CA CYS A 317 1.44 -13.34 12.06
C CYS A 317 2.35 -12.73 10.98
N VAL A 318 2.10 -11.47 10.59
CA VAL A 318 2.96 -10.74 9.64
C VAL A 318 4.32 -10.44 10.26
N GLN A 319 4.36 -10.00 11.51
CA GLN A 319 5.61 -9.73 12.23
C GLN A 319 6.47 -10.99 12.33
N GLN A 320 5.89 -12.12 12.72
CA GLN A 320 6.61 -13.41 12.78
C GLN A 320 7.14 -13.82 11.41
N SER A 321 6.37 -13.61 10.34
CA SER A 321 6.81 -13.90 8.97
C SER A 321 7.97 -12.99 8.55
N ARG A 322 7.91 -11.70 8.89
CA ARG A 322 8.95 -10.72 8.64
C ARG A 322 10.25 -11.08 9.38
N GLU A 323 10.14 -11.40 10.66
CA GLU A 323 11.29 -11.81 11.49
C GLU A 323 11.94 -13.08 10.98
N LEU A 324 11.15 -14.07 10.57
CA LEU A 324 11.65 -15.32 10.00
C LEU A 324 12.46 -15.07 8.73
N ILE A 325 11.91 -14.29 7.78
CA ILE A 325 12.61 -13.96 6.53
C ILE A 325 13.89 -13.18 6.83
N ALA A 326 13.79 -12.11 7.64
CA ALA A 326 14.90 -11.26 7.99
C ALA A 326 16.04 -12.07 8.65
N SER A 327 15.73 -12.90 9.64
CA SER A 327 16.71 -13.71 10.35
C SER A 327 17.47 -14.67 9.42
N ARG A 328 16.77 -15.33 8.49
CA ARG A 328 17.42 -16.23 7.52
C ARG A 328 18.31 -15.49 6.53
N LEU A 329 17.89 -14.32 6.05
CA LEU A 329 18.70 -13.53 5.14
C LEU A 329 19.95 -12.98 5.83
N ILE A 330 19.84 -12.53 7.09
CA ILE A 330 20.98 -12.13 7.92
C ILE A 330 21.96 -13.31 8.12
N GLN A 331 21.45 -14.50 8.48
CA GLN A 331 22.27 -15.70 8.64
C GLN A 331 23.00 -16.10 7.35
N ALA A 332 22.36 -15.88 6.20
CA ALA A 332 22.95 -16.12 4.88
C ALA A 332 23.87 -14.98 4.40
N ASN A 333 24.12 -13.96 5.25
CA ASN A 333 24.91 -12.77 4.94
C ASN A 333 24.44 -12.04 3.68
N ARG A 334 23.11 -11.96 3.46
CA ARG A 334 22.50 -11.23 2.33
C ARG A 334 22.15 -9.80 2.74
N ARG A 335 22.50 -8.83 1.91
CA ARG A 335 21.92 -7.49 1.98
C ARG A 335 20.57 -7.52 1.28
N TYR A 336 19.53 -7.01 1.94
CA TYR A 336 18.18 -7.12 1.42
C TYR A 336 17.33 -5.89 1.74
N ARG A 337 16.22 -5.73 1.01
CA ARG A 337 15.06 -4.91 1.35
C ARG A 337 13.87 -5.85 1.50
N LEU A 338 13.09 -5.70 2.56
CA LEU A 338 11.91 -6.51 2.86
C LEU A 338 10.77 -5.60 3.29
N GLU A 339 9.69 -5.64 2.55
CA GLU A 339 8.51 -4.81 2.76
C GLU A 339 7.25 -5.66 2.75
N PHE A 340 6.26 -5.26 3.55
CA PHE A 340 4.92 -5.85 3.53
C PHE A 340 3.89 -4.75 3.37
N ARG A 341 2.85 -5.00 2.57
CA ARG A 341 1.74 -4.07 2.44
C ARG A 341 0.45 -4.79 2.11
N GLN A 342 -0.62 -4.41 2.81
CA GLN A 342 -1.96 -4.85 2.44
C GLN A 342 -2.45 -4.03 1.25
N LEU A 343 -2.43 -4.64 0.08
CA LEU A 343 -2.85 -4.02 -1.18
C LEU A 343 -4.38 -3.94 -1.28
N TYR A 344 -4.87 -3.10 -2.18
CA TYR A 344 -6.31 -2.98 -2.42
C TYR A 344 -6.92 -4.27 -2.97
N HIS A 345 -6.21 -4.95 -3.88
CA HIS A 345 -6.69 -6.21 -4.47
C HIS A 345 -6.47 -7.44 -3.58
N ASP A 346 -5.76 -7.29 -2.45
CA ASP A 346 -5.73 -8.29 -1.38
C ASP A 346 -7.11 -8.34 -0.69
N ARG A 347 -7.46 -9.51 -0.15
CA ARG A 347 -8.66 -9.65 0.69
C ARG A 347 -8.25 -9.82 2.15
N ALA A 348 -8.25 -11.07 2.63
CA ALA A 348 -7.71 -11.44 3.94
C ALA A 348 -6.24 -11.87 3.82
N GLU A 349 -5.46 -11.07 3.13
CA GLU A 349 -4.05 -11.35 2.76
C GLU A 349 -3.21 -10.09 2.91
N ILE A 350 -1.90 -10.28 2.93
CA ILE A 350 -0.91 -9.21 2.81
C ILE A 350 0.14 -9.62 1.79
N THR A 351 0.59 -8.67 0.99
CA THR A 351 1.65 -8.90 0.01
C THR A 351 3.00 -8.55 0.62
N GLY A 352 3.94 -9.48 0.51
CA GLY A 352 5.35 -9.29 0.84
C GLY A 352 6.20 -9.13 -0.40
N TYR A 353 7.19 -8.25 -0.33
CA TYR A 353 8.22 -8.08 -1.34
C TYR A 353 9.60 -8.11 -0.69
N ALA A 354 10.47 -8.94 -1.22
CA ALA A 354 11.86 -9.00 -0.79
C ALA A 354 12.80 -8.97 -2.00
N VAL A 355 13.91 -8.25 -1.89
CA VAL A 355 14.94 -8.19 -2.92
C VAL A 355 16.32 -8.28 -2.29
N CYS A 356 17.17 -9.16 -2.84
CA CYS A 356 18.60 -9.20 -2.52
C CYS A 356 19.32 -8.08 -3.28
N LEU A 357 20.10 -7.30 -2.53
CA LEU A 357 20.86 -6.14 -3.06
C LEU A 357 22.28 -6.52 -3.47
N ASP A 358 22.67 -7.77 -3.17
CA ASP A 358 23.94 -8.37 -3.57
C ASP A 358 23.72 -9.02 -4.94
N GLY A 359 24.20 -8.42 -6.00
CA GLY A 359 24.04 -8.95 -7.36
C GLY A 359 24.99 -8.29 -8.33
#